data_7033c448d2233eaedb889901a288fd6d
#
_entry.id   7033c448d2233eaedb889901a288fd6d
#
_cell.length_a   1.000
_cell.length_b   1.000
_cell.length_c   1.000
_cell.angle_alpha   90.00
_cell.angle_beta   90.00
_cell.angle_gamma   90.00
#
_symmetry.space_group_name_H-M   'P 1'
#
loop_
_entity.id
_entity.type
_entity.pdbx_description
1 polymer ?
#
loop_
_entity_poly.entity_id
_entity_poly.type
_entity_poly.pdbx_seq_one_letter_code
_entity_poly.pdbx_strand_id
1 'polypeptide(L)'
;MAFTFTHVNFNVLDLARSMDFYEKAFGFREKRRMETEGFTLVYLWDGATDFELELTYLHERKEPYNLGEKEFHLALYTDDYAAAHAKHAEMGIICYENAEMGIYFVEDPDGY
;
A
#
# COMPACT_ATOMS: atom_id res chain seq x y z
N MET A 1 0.89 21.84 -21.90
CA MET A 1 0.49 20.54 -21.39
C MET A 1 0.75 20.47 -19.89
N ALA A 2 -0.04 19.72 -19.18
CA ALA A 2 0.12 19.56 -17.73
C ALA A 2 0.14 18.08 -17.37
N PHE A 3 0.86 17.74 -16.30
CA PHE A 3 0.90 16.38 -15.75
C PHE A 3 0.39 16.39 -14.32
N THR A 4 -0.41 15.40 -13.97
CA THR A 4 -0.93 15.23 -12.62
C THR A 4 -0.66 13.80 -12.15
N PHE A 5 -0.49 13.63 -10.84
CA PHE A 5 -0.33 12.28 -10.28
C PHE A 5 -1.63 11.50 -10.43
N THR A 6 -1.55 10.23 -10.85
CA THR A 6 -2.72 9.36 -10.95
C THR A 6 -2.62 8.16 -10.03
N HIS A 7 -1.53 7.38 -10.11
CA HIS A 7 -1.39 6.19 -9.27
C HIS A 7 0.07 5.79 -9.11
N VAL A 8 0.31 4.92 -8.13
CA VAL A 8 1.53 4.13 -7.99
C VAL A 8 1.13 2.66 -8.04
N ASN A 9 1.98 1.81 -8.62
CA ASN A 9 1.72 0.38 -8.70
C ASN A 9 2.62 -0.42 -7.78
N PHE A 10 2.02 -1.36 -7.04
CA PHE A 10 2.74 -2.40 -6.32
C PHE A 10 2.30 -3.76 -6.86
N ASN A 11 3.25 -4.56 -7.32
CA ASN A 11 2.96 -5.95 -7.67
C ASN A 11 2.91 -6.79 -6.40
N VAL A 12 1.85 -7.58 -6.26
CA VAL A 12 1.59 -8.36 -5.05
C VAL A 12 1.44 -9.85 -5.37
N LEU A 13 1.85 -10.71 -4.44
CA LEU A 13 1.74 -12.16 -4.62
C LEU A 13 0.37 -12.71 -4.26
N ASP A 14 -0.32 -12.06 -3.34
CA ASP A 14 -1.63 -12.50 -2.85
C ASP A 14 -2.54 -11.27 -2.75
N LEU A 15 -3.40 -11.12 -3.75
CA LEU A 15 -4.24 -9.94 -3.88
C LEU A 15 -5.18 -9.77 -2.69
N ALA A 16 -5.83 -10.84 -2.26
CA ALA A 16 -6.77 -10.77 -1.13
C ALA A 16 -6.07 -10.36 0.16
N ARG A 17 -4.87 -10.90 0.40
CA ARG A 17 -4.07 -10.55 1.57
C ARG A 17 -3.67 -9.08 1.56
N SER A 18 -3.22 -8.59 0.41
CA SER A 18 -2.81 -7.19 0.28
C SER A 18 -3.99 -6.24 0.43
N MET A 19 -5.14 -6.55 -0.19
CA MET A 19 -6.35 -5.75 -0.04
C MET A 19 -6.82 -5.68 1.41
N ASP A 20 -6.79 -6.82 2.12
CA ASP A 20 -7.16 -6.88 3.53
C ASP A 20 -6.21 -6.03 4.38
N PHE A 21 -4.92 -6.08 4.10
CA PHE A 21 -3.92 -5.27 4.78
C PHE A 21 -4.22 -3.78 4.63
N TYR A 22 -4.39 -3.30 3.40
CA TYR A 22 -4.60 -1.88 3.15
C TYR A 22 -5.94 -1.37 3.70
N GLU A 23 -6.96 -2.22 3.72
CA GLU A 23 -8.22 -1.86 4.35
C GLU A 23 -8.07 -1.75 5.87
N LYS A 24 -7.45 -2.74 6.52
CA LYS A 24 -7.27 -2.75 7.97
C LYS A 24 -6.32 -1.68 8.46
N ALA A 25 -5.20 -1.50 7.76
CA ALA A 25 -4.17 -0.54 8.18
C ALA A 25 -4.56 0.91 7.92
N PHE A 26 -5.22 1.18 6.79
CA PHE A 26 -5.43 2.56 6.31
C PHE A 26 -6.87 2.88 5.92
N GLY A 27 -7.76 1.90 5.90
CA GLY A 27 -9.14 2.10 5.45
C GLY A 27 -9.28 2.24 3.94
N PHE A 28 -8.26 1.85 3.17
CA PHE A 28 -8.32 1.91 1.71
C PHE A 28 -9.25 0.83 1.18
N ARG A 29 -10.03 1.19 0.15
CA ARG A 29 -11.02 0.31 -0.45
C ARG A 29 -10.89 0.26 -1.95
N GLU A 30 -11.33 -0.85 -2.52
CA GLU A 30 -11.35 -1.00 -3.96
C GLU A 30 -12.27 0.04 -4.59
N LYS A 31 -11.73 0.78 -5.57
CA LYS A 31 -12.49 1.73 -6.36
C LYS A 31 -12.88 1.13 -7.71
N ARG A 32 -11.97 0.38 -8.32
CA ARG A 32 -12.19 -0.28 -9.60
C ARG A 32 -11.21 -1.41 -9.79
N ARG A 33 -11.50 -2.31 -10.70
CA ARG A 33 -10.59 -3.39 -11.05
C ARG A 33 -10.68 -3.75 -12.53
N MET A 34 -9.63 -4.40 -13.01
CA MET A 34 -9.59 -5.00 -14.32
C MET A 34 -9.12 -6.44 -14.17
N GLU A 35 -9.88 -7.38 -14.71
CA GLU A 35 -9.51 -8.79 -14.67
C GLU A 35 -9.25 -9.29 -16.08
N THR A 36 -8.12 -9.99 -16.25
CA THR A 36 -7.75 -10.63 -17.50
C THR A 36 -7.36 -12.08 -17.18
N GLU A 37 -7.07 -12.83 -18.23
CA GLU A 37 -6.65 -14.22 -18.07
C GLU A 37 -5.32 -14.35 -17.32
N GLY A 38 -4.41 -13.40 -17.51
CA GLY A 38 -3.05 -13.46 -16.94
C GLY A 38 -2.83 -12.62 -15.69
N PHE A 39 -3.66 -11.62 -15.45
CA PHE A 39 -3.46 -10.73 -14.32
C PHE A 39 -4.75 -10.06 -13.88
N THR A 40 -4.74 -9.56 -12.65
CA THR A 40 -5.81 -8.73 -12.09
C THR A 40 -5.17 -7.43 -11.58
N LEU A 41 -5.78 -6.31 -11.93
CA LEU A 41 -5.44 -4.99 -11.39
C LEU A 41 -6.55 -4.54 -10.46
N VAL A 42 -6.19 -4.11 -9.25
CA VAL A 42 -7.13 -3.50 -8.32
C VAL A 42 -6.62 -2.13 -7.95
N TYR A 43 -7.48 -1.13 -8.06
CA TYR A 43 -7.14 0.24 -7.69
C TYR A 43 -7.79 0.56 -6.36
N LEU A 44 -6.96 0.81 -5.34
CA LEU A 44 -7.40 1.18 -4.00
C LEU A 44 -7.46 2.70 -3.89
N TRP A 45 -8.40 3.17 -3.07
CA TRP A 45 -8.69 4.60 -2.93
C TRP A 45 -8.79 4.98 -1.47
N ASP A 46 -8.30 6.18 -1.13
CA ASP A 46 -8.32 6.70 0.24
C ASP A 46 -9.63 7.38 0.62
N GLY A 47 -10.53 7.57 -0.33
CA GLY A 47 -11.82 8.24 -0.08
C GLY A 47 -11.76 9.76 -0.11
N ALA A 48 -10.59 10.35 -0.33
CA ALA A 48 -10.42 11.80 -0.22
C ALA A 48 -9.76 12.43 -1.44
N THR A 49 -8.76 11.77 -2.03
CA THR A 49 -8.01 12.29 -3.17
C THR A 49 -8.29 11.50 -4.43
N ASP A 50 -7.79 11.96 -5.58
CA ASP A 50 -7.90 11.24 -6.84
C ASP A 50 -6.75 10.24 -7.05
N PHE A 51 -5.75 10.26 -6.17
CA PHE A 51 -4.61 9.36 -6.27
C PHE A 51 -5.02 7.93 -5.89
N GLU A 52 -4.50 6.94 -6.62
CA GLU A 52 -4.85 5.54 -6.42
C GLU A 52 -3.60 4.69 -6.16
N LEU A 53 -3.74 3.67 -5.34
CA LEU A 53 -2.75 2.61 -5.21
C LEU A 53 -3.20 1.43 -6.08
N GLU A 54 -2.44 1.17 -7.16
CA GLU A 54 -2.73 0.05 -8.04
C GLU A 54 -2.00 -1.18 -7.55
N LEU A 55 -2.75 -2.25 -7.30
CA LEU A 55 -2.17 -3.55 -6.97
C LEU A 55 -2.26 -4.42 -8.22
N THR A 56 -1.12 -4.92 -8.67
CA THR A 56 -1.04 -5.84 -9.80
C THR A 56 -0.78 -7.25 -9.28
N TYR A 57 -1.70 -8.15 -9.60
CA TYR A 57 -1.57 -9.56 -9.26
C TYR A 57 -1.38 -10.36 -10.56
N LEU A 58 -0.16 -10.86 -10.78
CA LEU A 58 0.16 -11.75 -11.89
C LEU A 58 -0.19 -13.17 -11.46
N HIS A 59 -1.18 -13.78 -12.09
CA HIS A 59 -1.79 -15.02 -11.60
C HIS A 59 -0.79 -16.18 -11.44
N GLU A 60 0.22 -16.24 -12.28
CA GLU A 60 1.20 -17.33 -12.24
C GLU A 60 2.47 -17.02 -11.46
N ARG A 61 2.64 -15.79 -10.98
CA ARG A 61 3.82 -15.40 -10.22
C ARG A 61 3.78 -16.02 -8.82
N LYS A 62 4.81 -16.78 -8.46
CA LYS A 62 4.92 -17.44 -7.15
C LYS A 62 6.09 -16.93 -6.33
N GLU A 63 7.10 -16.35 -6.98
CA GLU A 63 8.30 -15.90 -6.31
C GLU A 63 8.15 -14.47 -5.79
N PRO A 64 8.67 -14.18 -4.59
CA PRO A 64 8.69 -12.82 -4.07
C PRO A 64 9.32 -11.84 -5.06
N TYR A 65 8.85 -10.61 -5.04
CA TYR A 65 9.43 -9.56 -5.86
C TYR A 65 10.71 -9.05 -5.23
N ASN A 66 11.69 -8.76 -6.07
CA ASN A 66 12.95 -8.17 -5.62
C ASN A 66 12.76 -6.65 -5.49
N LEU A 67 12.68 -6.16 -4.28
CA LEU A 67 12.50 -4.74 -4.01
C LEU A 67 13.83 -4.00 -3.82
N GLY A 68 14.94 -4.67 -4.13
CA GLY A 68 16.28 -4.09 -3.99
C GLY A 68 16.60 -3.76 -2.54
N GLU A 69 17.16 -2.59 -2.31
CA GLU A 69 17.50 -2.13 -0.97
C GLU A 69 16.33 -1.47 -0.24
N LYS A 70 15.16 -1.42 -0.88
CA LYS A 70 13.94 -0.79 -0.35
C LYS A 70 14.14 0.69 -0.03
N GLU A 71 14.85 1.40 -0.90
CA GLU A 71 15.11 2.82 -0.73
C GLU A 71 14.01 3.71 -1.31
N PHE A 72 12.81 3.19 -1.41
CA PHE A 72 11.63 3.93 -1.85
C PHE A 72 10.48 3.67 -0.90
N HIS A 73 9.54 4.59 -0.86
CA HIS A 73 8.34 4.43 -0.04
C HIS A 73 7.18 5.27 -0.59
N LEU A 74 5.98 4.86 -0.23
CA LEU A 74 4.77 5.64 -0.43
C LEU A 74 4.45 6.35 0.87
N ALA A 75 4.33 7.67 0.83
CA ALA A 75 4.06 8.45 2.03
C ALA A 75 2.56 8.73 2.16
N LEU A 76 2.03 8.54 3.36
CA LEU A 76 0.65 8.85 3.72
C LEU A 76 0.65 9.88 4.84
N TYR A 77 -0.34 10.73 4.85
CA TYR A 77 -0.55 11.69 5.91
C TYR A 77 -1.74 11.25 6.79
N THR A 78 -1.63 11.45 8.07
CA THR A 78 -2.75 11.27 9.01
C THR A 78 -2.90 12.53 9.85
N ASP A 79 -4.14 12.87 10.18
CA ASP A 79 -4.44 13.99 11.09
C ASP A 79 -4.45 13.54 12.56
N ASP A 80 -4.25 12.26 12.82
CA ASP A 80 -4.16 11.71 14.17
C ASP A 80 -3.00 10.71 14.26
N TYR A 81 -1.80 11.27 14.39
CA TYR A 81 -0.57 10.48 14.47
C TYR A 81 -0.60 9.48 15.62
N ALA A 82 -1.03 9.92 16.80
CA ALA A 82 -1.00 9.05 17.99
C ALA A 82 -1.91 7.82 17.84
N ALA A 83 -3.12 8.01 17.33
CA ALA A 83 -4.04 6.90 17.09
C ALA A 83 -3.56 5.98 15.99
N ALA A 84 -3.03 6.53 14.90
CA ALA A 84 -2.48 5.75 13.80
C ALA A 84 -1.30 4.89 14.25
N HIS A 85 -0.36 5.49 14.99
CA HIS A 85 0.79 4.79 15.53
C HIS A 85 0.38 3.64 16.46
N ALA A 86 -0.55 3.90 17.39
CA ALA A 86 -1.04 2.88 18.31
C ALA A 86 -1.68 1.70 17.56
N LYS A 87 -2.49 1.98 16.55
CA LYS A 87 -3.11 0.95 15.72
C LYS A 87 -2.09 0.10 14.98
N HIS A 88 -1.13 0.73 14.33
CA HIS A 88 -0.11 0.02 13.56
C HIS A 88 0.88 -0.73 14.46
N ALA A 89 1.15 -0.21 15.66
CA ALA A 89 1.94 -0.93 16.66
C ALA A 89 1.22 -2.20 17.11
N GLU A 90 -0.09 -2.11 17.37
CA GLU A 90 -0.89 -3.28 17.74
C GLU A 90 -0.94 -4.32 16.61
N MET A 91 -0.98 -3.86 15.36
CA MET A 91 -0.94 -4.75 14.20
C MET A 91 0.45 -5.38 13.99
N GLY A 92 1.49 -4.88 14.65
CA GLY A 92 2.85 -5.39 14.54
C GLY A 92 3.52 -5.09 13.21
N ILE A 93 3.14 -4.02 12.53
CA ILE A 93 3.61 -3.72 11.17
C ILE A 93 4.62 -2.58 11.10
N ILE A 94 4.93 -1.93 12.21
CA ILE A 94 5.90 -0.83 12.22
C ILE A 94 7.31 -1.40 12.07
N CYS A 95 8.06 -0.91 11.07
CA CYS A 95 9.41 -1.39 10.78
C CYS A 95 10.50 -0.33 11.06
N TYR A 96 10.14 0.93 11.17
CA TYR A 96 11.08 2.01 11.46
C TYR A 96 10.35 3.17 12.10
N GLU A 97 11.00 3.84 13.05
CA GLU A 97 10.42 5.01 13.72
C GLU A 97 11.45 6.14 13.81
N ASN A 98 10.96 7.36 13.63
CA ASN A 98 11.72 8.57 13.90
C ASN A 98 10.78 9.59 14.56
N ALA A 99 10.68 9.49 15.89
CA ALA A 99 9.76 10.33 16.67
C ALA A 99 10.12 11.82 16.56
N GLU A 100 11.41 12.13 16.41
CA GLU A 100 11.88 13.51 16.29
C GLU A 100 11.33 14.18 15.02
N MET A 101 11.26 13.43 13.92
CA MET A 101 10.67 13.91 12.68
C MET A 101 9.14 13.75 12.64
N GLY A 102 8.57 13.04 13.61
CA GLY A 102 7.14 12.75 13.63
C GLY A 102 6.70 11.79 12.55
N ILE A 103 7.53 10.80 12.24
CA ILE A 103 7.24 9.79 11.20
C ILE A 103 7.52 8.38 11.71
N TYR A 104 6.86 7.41 11.10
CA TYR A 104 7.19 6.00 11.23
C TYR A 104 6.87 5.30 9.91
N PHE A 105 7.45 4.13 9.71
CA PHE A 105 7.27 3.33 8.50
C PHE A 105 6.63 2.01 8.87
N VAL A 106 5.79 1.54 7.97
CA VAL A 106 5.20 0.20 8.07
C VAL A 106 5.52 -0.59 6.81
N GLU A 107 5.47 -1.91 6.90
CA GLU A 107 5.63 -2.77 5.74
C GLU A 107 4.33 -3.50 5.43
N ASP A 108 4.03 -3.61 4.13
CA ASP A 108 2.92 -4.40 3.66
C ASP A 108 3.31 -5.89 3.53
N PRO A 109 2.38 -6.79 3.16
CA PRO A 109 2.69 -8.23 3.08
C PRO A 109 3.80 -8.61 2.09
N ASP A 110 4.07 -7.78 1.09
CA ASP A 110 5.13 -8.04 0.11
C ASP A 110 6.43 -7.30 0.43
N GLY A 111 6.45 -6.53 1.50
CA GLY A 111 7.63 -5.79 1.94
C GLY A 111 7.73 -4.35 1.44
N TYR A 112 6.67 -3.88 0.80
CA TYR A 112 6.65 -2.46 0.41
C TYR A 112 6.50 -1.56 1.61
#